data_84f5024ad5d8a9bee52e19f5dbfd2493
#
_entry.id   84f5024ad5d8a9bee52e19f5dbfd2493
#
_cell.length_a   1.000
_cell.length_b   1.000
_cell.length_c   1.000
_cell.angle_alpha   90.00
_cell.angle_beta   90.00
_cell.angle_gamma   90.00
#
_symmetry.space_group_name_H-M   'P 1'
#
loop_
_entity.id
_entity.type
_entity.pdbx_description
1 polymer ?
#
loop_
_entity_poly.entity_id
_entity_poly.type
_entity_poly.pdbx_seq_one_letter_code
_entity_poly.pdbx_strand_id
1 'polypeptide(L)'
;VDVFGPNASDAEELQARVNVGEKYNSDMFVSLHINSSVNKNVGGFSTYYYPKTDNDLRLAQNIQNKLAANFGVDDLGVRQANFYVIKRISMPAVLVEMCFISNEKELTLMKGQWFQKKTARLIAEGIEKYFA
;
A
#
# COMPACT_ATOMS: atom_id res chain seq x y z
N VAL A 1 -9.57 -1.93 -10.54
CA VAL A 1 -10.23 -1.41 -11.75
C VAL A 1 -9.91 -2.34 -12.91
N ASP A 2 -10.93 -2.85 -13.54
CA ASP A 2 -10.80 -3.71 -14.72
C ASP A 2 -10.66 -2.81 -15.96
N VAL A 3 -9.43 -2.56 -16.37
CA VAL A 3 -9.11 -1.62 -17.46
C VAL A 3 -9.37 -2.24 -18.84
N PHE A 4 -9.19 -3.55 -18.97
CA PHE A 4 -9.32 -4.26 -20.25
C PHE A 4 -10.58 -5.11 -20.35
N GLY A 5 -11.40 -5.14 -19.30
CA GLY A 5 -12.61 -5.94 -19.23
C GLY A 5 -12.39 -7.31 -18.57
N PRO A 6 -13.46 -8.11 -18.45
CA PRO A 6 -13.45 -9.30 -17.61
C PRO A 6 -12.55 -10.44 -18.12
N ASN A 7 -12.06 -10.36 -19.33
CA ASN A 7 -11.19 -11.38 -19.93
C ASN A 7 -9.71 -10.99 -19.92
N ALA A 8 -9.36 -9.84 -19.35
CA ALA A 8 -7.97 -9.41 -19.25
C ALA A 8 -7.20 -10.29 -18.26
N SER A 9 -5.93 -10.57 -18.56
CA SER A 9 -5.05 -11.26 -17.63
C SER A 9 -4.65 -10.35 -16.46
N ASP A 10 -4.29 -10.96 -15.32
CA ASP A 10 -3.78 -10.22 -14.17
C ASP A 10 -2.55 -9.37 -14.55
N ALA A 11 -1.66 -9.90 -15.39
CA ALA A 11 -0.48 -9.17 -15.85
C ALA A 11 -0.84 -7.94 -16.68
N GLU A 12 -1.86 -8.02 -17.53
CA GLU A 12 -2.34 -6.88 -18.31
C GLU A 12 -2.92 -5.79 -17.43
N GLU A 13 -3.72 -6.16 -16.43
CA GLU A 13 -4.30 -5.22 -15.46
C GLU A 13 -3.22 -4.52 -14.63
N LEU A 14 -2.23 -5.26 -14.17
CA LEU A 14 -1.13 -4.71 -13.40
C LEU A 14 -0.25 -3.79 -14.25
N GLN A 15 0.03 -4.18 -15.50
CA GLN A 15 0.77 -3.33 -16.44
C GLN A 15 0.02 -2.04 -16.75
N ALA A 16 -1.30 -2.07 -16.84
CA ALA A 16 -2.12 -0.87 -17.05
C ALA A 16 -1.93 0.14 -15.90
N ARG A 17 -1.82 -0.33 -14.67
CA ARG A 17 -1.55 0.54 -13.50
C ARG A 17 -0.16 1.18 -13.58
N VAL A 18 0.85 0.42 -13.97
CA VAL A 18 2.20 0.93 -14.22
C VAL A 18 2.18 2.01 -15.30
N ASN A 19 1.48 1.75 -16.40
CA ASN A 19 1.38 2.67 -17.52
C ASN A 19 0.73 4.02 -17.14
N VAL A 20 -0.26 4.00 -16.25
CA VAL A 20 -0.88 5.23 -15.73
C VAL A 20 0.15 6.08 -14.97
N GLY A 21 0.90 5.47 -14.06
CA GLY A 21 1.95 6.17 -13.31
C GLY A 21 3.02 6.79 -14.22
N GLU A 22 3.47 6.01 -15.21
CA GLU A 22 4.48 6.47 -16.18
C GLU A 22 3.95 7.59 -17.08
N LYS A 23 2.72 7.45 -17.56
CA LYS A 23 2.08 8.44 -18.45
C LYS A 23 2.03 9.83 -17.84
N TYR A 24 1.78 9.93 -16.54
CA TYR A 24 1.65 11.22 -15.86
C TYR A 24 2.96 11.72 -15.26
N ASN A 25 4.09 11.05 -15.50
CA ASN A 25 5.39 11.39 -14.89
C ASN A 25 5.26 11.61 -13.37
N SER A 26 4.58 10.69 -12.70
CA SER A 26 4.29 10.81 -11.29
C SER A 26 5.58 10.80 -10.47
N ASP A 27 5.59 11.56 -9.37
CA ASP A 27 6.74 11.64 -8.46
C ASP A 27 6.85 10.40 -7.58
N MET A 28 5.72 9.70 -7.38
CA MET A 28 5.66 8.44 -6.64
C MET A 28 4.42 7.66 -7.03
N PHE A 29 4.40 6.39 -6.65
CA PHE A 29 3.26 5.50 -6.81
C PHE A 29 2.94 4.81 -5.49
N VAL A 30 1.68 4.91 -5.05
CA VAL A 30 1.20 4.26 -3.83
C VAL A 30 0.03 3.36 -4.17
N SER A 31 0.21 2.05 -4.00
CA SER A 31 -0.85 1.07 -4.18
C SER A 31 -1.48 0.74 -2.83
N LEU A 32 -2.80 0.80 -2.73
CA LEU A 32 -3.53 0.57 -1.49
C LEU A 32 -4.25 -0.77 -1.55
N HIS A 33 -4.02 -1.61 -0.56
CA HIS A 33 -4.58 -2.95 -0.45
C HIS A 33 -5.10 -3.23 0.95
N ILE A 34 -6.03 -4.17 1.04
CA ILE A 34 -6.44 -4.80 2.29
C ILE A 34 -6.00 -6.25 2.23
N ASN A 35 -5.28 -6.70 3.24
CA ASN A 35 -4.69 -8.01 3.28
C ASN A 35 -5.70 -9.11 3.67
N SER A 36 -5.30 -10.36 3.52
CA SER A 36 -6.06 -11.52 3.98
C SER A 36 -5.12 -12.65 4.36
N SER A 37 -5.53 -13.46 5.33
CA SER A 37 -4.78 -14.61 5.78
C SER A 37 -5.73 -15.77 6.10
N VAL A 38 -5.27 -17.00 5.93
CA VAL A 38 -5.97 -18.19 6.42
C VAL A 38 -6.02 -18.22 7.95
N ASN A 39 -5.02 -17.65 8.61
CA ASN A 39 -5.02 -17.44 10.05
C ASN A 39 -5.76 -16.13 10.37
N LYS A 40 -6.97 -16.26 10.89
CA LYS A 40 -7.86 -15.12 11.18
C LYS A 40 -7.37 -14.24 12.35
N ASN A 41 -6.37 -14.66 13.07
CA ASN A 41 -5.78 -13.88 14.17
C ASN A 41 -4.67 -12.93 13.68
N VAL A 42 -4.21 -13.09 12.45
CA VAL A 42 -3.21 -12.20 11.88
C VAL A 42 -3.85 -10.86 11.56
N GLY A 43 -3.19 -9.78 11.92
CA GLY A 43 -3.64 -8.42 11.67
C GLY A 43 -2.49 -7.42 11.61
N GLY A 44 -2.82 -6.18 11.29
CA GLY A 44 -1.89 -5.06 11.32
C GLY A 44 -1.62 -4.40 9.97
N PHE A 45 -0.78 -3.38 10.02
CA PHE A 45 -0.29 -2.64 8.85
C PHE A 45 1.08 -3.13 8.42
N SER A 46 1.29 -3.22 7.11
CA SER A 46 2.62 -3.38 6.50
C SER A 46 2.73 -2.54 5.24
N THR A 47 3.94 -2.06 4.96
CA THR A 47 4.23 -1.33 3.73
C THR A 47 5.35 -2.05 2.99
N TYR A 48 5.06 -2.44 1.76
CA TYR A 48 5.98 -3.19 0.90
C TYR A 48 6.66 -2.27 -0.09
N TYR A 49 7.95 -2.52 -0.35
CA TYR A 49 8.70 -1.89 -1.42
C TYR A 49 9.54 -2.93 -2.17
N TYR A 50 9.91 -2.60 -3.39
CA TYR A 50 10.94 -3.33 -4.12
C TYR A 50 12.21 -2.49 -4.13
N PRO A 51 13.38 -3.05 -3.83
CA PRO A 51 14.62 -2.26 -3.63
C PRO A 51 15.24 -1.80 -4.95
N LYS A 52 14.54 -0.95 -5.70
CA LYS A 52 15.08 -0.30 -6.89
C LYS A 52 16.05 0.81 -6.50
N THR A 53 15.65 1.64 -5.54
CA THR A 53 16.45 2.76 -5.02
C THR A 53 16.21 2.93 -3.52
N ASP A 54 17.06 3.72 -2.86
CA ASP A 54 16.88 4.08 -1.45
C ASP A 54 15.60 4.90 -1.22
N ASN A 55 15.12 5.58 -2.24
CA ASN A 55 13.88 6.36 -2.15
C ASN A 55 12.65 5.46 -1.97
N ASP A 56 12.63 4.28 -2.56
CA ASP A 56 11.54 3.31 -2.35
C ASP A 56 11.44 2.91 -0.88
N LEU A 57 12.56 2.58 -0.26
CA LEU A 57 12.63 2.25 1.16
C LEU A 57 12.23 3.45 2.04
N ARG A 58 12.74 4.63 1.74
CA ARG A 58 12.46 5.85 2.51
C ARG A 58 10.98 6.22 2.46
N LEU A 59 10.34 6.07 1.31
CA LEU A 59 8.90 6.28 1.16
C LEU A 59 8.11 5.27 2.03
N ALA A 60 8.49 4.00 1.96
CA ALA A 60 7.84 2.95 2.75
C ALA A 60 7.97 3.20 4.26
N GLN A 61 9.15 3.59 4.73
CA GLN A 61 9.39 3.90 6.14
C GLN A 61 8.55 5.08 6.64
N ASN A 62 8.47 6.15 5.84
CA ASN A 62 7.70 7.33 6.22
C ASN A 62 6.20 7.03 6.33
N ILE A 63 5.65 6.23 5.43
CA ILE A 63 4.25 5.82 5.47
C ILE A 63 4.00 4.86 6.65
N GLN A 64 4.81 3.81 6.79
CA GLN A 64 4.64 2.82 7.83
C GLN A 64 4.72 3.44 9.23
N ASN A 65 5.66 4.34 9.46
CA ASN A 65 5.83 5.02 10.75
C ASN A 65 4.58 5.82 11.16
N LYS A 66 3.90 6.43 10.20
CA LYS A 66 2.65 7.14 10.48
C LYS A 66 1.51 6.19 10.82
N LEU A 67 1.38 5.08 10.09
CA LEU A 67 0.30 4.13 10.29
C LEU A 67 0.45 3.34 11.59
N ALA A 68 1.64 2.85 11.89
CA ALA A 68 1.90 1.96 13.01
C ALA A 68 1.61 2.57 14.38
N ALA A 69 1.74 3.89 14.53
CA ALA A 69 1.61 4.56 15.82
C ALA A 69 0.15 4.91 16.21
N ASN A 70 -0.85 4.63 15.37
CA ASN A 70 -2.11 5.35 15.46
C ASN A 70 -3.39 4.53 15.67
N PHE A 71 -3.37 3.20 15.55
CA PHE A 71 -4.62 2.42 15.54
C PHE A 71 -4.70 1.33 16.60
N GLY A 72 -3.64 1.09 17.36
CA GLY A 72 -3.61 -0.01 18.32
C GLY A 72 -3.66 -1.39 17.66
N VAL A 73 -3.33 -1.48 16.37
CA VAL A 73 -3.16 -2.74 15.65
C VAL A 73 -1.67 -3.03 15.48
N ASP A 74 -1.33 -4.27 15.10
CA ASP A 74 0.06 -4.68 14.99
C ASP A 74 0.80 -3.89 13.90
N ASP A 75 2.03 -3.50 14.22
CA ASP A 75 2.98 -2.97 13.27
C ASP A 75 3.77 -4.14 12.65
N LEU A 76 3.40 -4.51 11.42
CA LEU A 76 4.09 -5.57 10.69
C LEU A 76 5.33 -5.07 9.95
N GLY A 77 5.58 -3.77 10.01
CA GLY A 77 6.80 -3.16 9.52
C GLY A 77 6.87 -2.94 8.01
N VAL A 78 8.02 -2.45 7.61
CA VAL A 78 8.40 -2.29 6.19
C VAL A 78 9.00 -3.60 5.71
N ARG A 79 8.55 -4.08 4.54
CA ARG A 79 8.95 -5.37 3.97
C ARG A 79 9.31 -5.23 2.51
N GLN A 80 10.21 -6.09 2.06
CA GLN A 80 10.51 -6.22 0.63
C GLN A 80 9.56 -7.23 -0.01
N ALA A 81 9.12 -6.93 -1.24
CA ALA A 81 8.33 -7.86 -2.02
C ALA A 81 8.58 -7.66 -3.52
N ASN A 82 8.39 -8.74 -4.26
CA ASN A 82 8.55 -8.76 -5.71
C ASN A 82 7.18 -8.59 -6.42
N PHE A 83 6.38 -7.64 -5.94
CA PHE A 83 5.11 -7.34 -6.56
C PHE A 83 5.30 -6.62 -7.89
N TYR A 84 4.50 -6.98 -8.88
CA TYR A 84 4.61 -6.52 -10.25
C TYR A 84 4.70 -4.99 -10.34
N VAL A 85 3.75 -4.28 -9.76
CA VAL A 85 3.61 -2.82 -9.91
C VAL A 85 4.81 -2.09 -9.31
N ILE A 86 5.17 -2.38 -8.06
CA ILE A 86 6.25 -1.67 -7.36
C ILE A 86 7.64 -2.00 -7.89
N LYS A 87 7.78 -3.15 -8.55
CA LYS A 87 9.03 -3.55 -9.20
C LYS A 87 9.24 -2.85 -10.54
N ARG A 88 8.18 -2.73 -11.35
CA ARG A 88 8.30 -2.33 -12.76
C ARG A 88 8.15 -0.82 -12.98
N ILE A 89 7.47 -0.13 -12.08
CA ILE A 89 7.28 1.31 -12.21
C ILE A 89 8.61 2.04 -11.94
N SER A 90 8.88 3.13 -12.68
CA SER A 90 10.18 3.79 -12.64
C SER A 90 10.37 4.71 -11.42
N MET A 91 9.28 5.34 -10.96
CA MET A 91 9.35 6.23 -9.79
C MET A 91 9.36 5.44 -8.48
N PRO A 92 9.70 6.08 -7.34
CA PRO A 92 9.56 5.47 -6.03
C PRO A 92 8.14 4.93 -5.81
N ALA A 93 8.03 3.68 -5.36
CA ALA A 93 6.76 2.99 -5.29
C ALA A 93 6.63 2.11 -4.05
N VAL A 94 5.44 2.10 -3.47
CA VAL A 94 5.10 1.24 -2.33
C VAL A 94 3.73 0.63 -2.50
N LEU A 95 3.51 -0.48 -1.79
CA LEU A 95 2.22 -1.11 -1.64
C LEU A 95 1.89 -1.18 -0.15
N VAL A 96 0.81 -0.53 0.25
CA VAL A 96 0.37 -0.47 1.65
C VAL A 96 -0.73 -1.50 1.86
N GLU A 97 -0.49 -2.43 2.79
CA GLU A 97 -1.50 -3.38 3.26
C GLU A 97 -2.15 -2.83 4.54
N MET A 98 -3.40 -2.40 4.41
CA MET A 98 -4.15 -1.71 5.46
C MET A 98 -5.03 -2.70 6.23
N CYS A 99 -4.41 -3.40 7.17
CA CYS A 99 -5.11 -4.42 7.96
C CYS A 99 -5.52 -5.66 7.16
N PHE A 100 -6.22 -6.58 7.82
CA PHE A 100 -6.61 -7.87 7.26
C PHE A 100 -8.14 -8.01 7.27
N ILE A 101 -8.73 -8.19 6.10
CA ILE A 101 -10.17 -8.44 5.97
C ILE A 101 -10.58 -9.74 6.66
N SER A 102 -9.66 -10.70 6.78
CA SER A 102 -9.86 -11.98 7.46
C SER A 102 -9.90 -11.88 8.99
N ASN A 103 -9.42 -10.76 9.56
CA ASN A 103 -9.45 -10.50 10.99
C ASN A 103 -10.73 -9.73 11.33
N GLU A 104 -11.60 -10.35 12.15
CA GLU A 104 -12.93 -9.82 12.43
C GLU A 104 -12.91 -8.44 13.11
N LYS A 105 -11.96 -8.22 14.03
CA LYS A 105 -11.81 -6.92 14.69
C LYS A 105 -11.38 -5.83 13.71
N GLU A 106 -10.44 -6.16 12.82
CA GLU A 106 -9.95 -5.22 11.82
C GLU A 106 -10.99 -4.96 10.74
N LEU A 107 -11.75 -5.97 10.34
CA LEU A 107 -12.88 -5.79 9.41
C LEU A 107 -13.90 -4.80 9.98
N THR A 108 -14.26 -4.92 11.24
CA THR A 108 -15.16 -3.99 11.91
C THR A 108 -14.58 -2.57 11.94
N LEU A 109 -13.28 -2.44 12.24
CA LEU A 109 -12.57 -1.16 12.24
C LEU A 109 -12.58 -0.51 10.85
N MET A 110 -12.29 -1.26 9.80
CA MET A 110 -12.22 -0.79 8.41
C MET A 110 -13.56 -0.30 7.85
N LYS A 111 -14.69 -0.78 8.37
CA LYS A 111 -16.02 -0.32 7.95
C LYS A 111 -16.33 1.09 8.43
N GLY A 112 -15.62 1.58 9.44
CA GLY A 112 -15.86 2.90 10.01
C GLY A 112 -15.25 4.02 9.19
N GLN A 113 -16.01 5.11 8.97
CA GLN A 113 -15.49 6.30 8.27
C GLN A 113 -14.30 6.92 8.99
N TRP A 114 -14.28 6.89 10.31
CA TRP A 114 -13.17 7.42 11.10
C TRP A 114 -11.85 6.74 10.74
N PHE A 115 -11.86 5.41 10.66
CA PHE A 115 -10.67 4.64 10.27
C PHE A 115 -10.22 4.98 8.85
N GLN A 116 -11.16 5.02 7.91
CA GLN A 116 -10.87 5.29 6.50
C GLN A 116 -10.25 6.69 6.32
N LYS A 117 -10.85 7.69 6.93
CA LYS A 117 -10.35 9.08 6.86
C LYS A 117 -9.01 9.25 7.55
N LYS A 118 -8.84 8.64 8.72
CA LYS A 118 -7.59 8.70 9.48
C LYS A 118 -6.45 8.00 8.74
N THR A 119 -6.70 6.83 8.18
CA THR A 119 -5.72 6.09 7.37
C THR A 119 -5.29 6.92 6.17
N ALA A 120 -6.22 7.48 5.43
CA ALA A 120 -5.92 8.33 4.27
C ALA A 120 -5.05 9.53 4.67
N ARG A 121 -5.38 10.21 5.77
CA ARG A 121 -4.61 11.34 6.28
C ARG A 121 -3.19 10.94 6.67
N LEU A 122 -3.04 9.81 7.38
CA LEU A 122 -1.72 9.34 7.82
C LEU A 122 -0.83 8.94 6.64
N ILE A 123 -1.39 8.33 5.62
CA ILE A 123 -0.66 8.05 4.38
C ILE A 123 -0.21 9.35 3.72
N ALA A 124 -1.09 10.34 3.62
CA ALA A 124 -0.76 11.66 3.08
C ALA A 124 0.36 12.34 3.89
N GLU A 125 0.29 12.30 5.21
CA GLU A 125 1.35 12.84 6.08
C GLU A 125 2.68 12.11 5.90
N GLY A 126 2.67 10.79 5.69
CA GLY A 126 3.86 10.01 5.36
C GLY A 126 4.47 10.44 4.03
N ILE A 127 3.65 10.70 3.03
CA ILE A 127 4.08 11.22 1.73
C ILE A 127 4.69 12.62 1.88
N GLU A 128 4.03 13.51 2.62
CA GLU A 128 4.55 14.86 2.89
C GLU A 128 5.92 14.78 3.59
N LYS A 129 6.06 13.90 4.56
CA LYS A 129 7.32 13.69 5.27
C LYS A 129 8.43 13.20 4.32
N TYR A 130 8.09 12.38 3.34
CA TYR A 130 9.04 11.91 2.33
C TYR A 130 9.62 13.09 1.53
N PHE A 131 8.82 14.08 1.19
CA PHE A 131 9.25 15.27 0.44
C PHE A 131 9.92 16.36 1.29
N ALA A 132 9.76 16.28 2.60
CA ALA A 132 10.30 17.29 3.51
C ALA A 132 11.84 17.30 3.58
#